data_9b7807a190a4705f9b471a650a5a8857
#
_entry.id   9b7807a190a4705f9b471a650a5a8857
#
_cell.length_a   1.000
_cell.length_b   1.000
_cell.length_c   1.000
_cell.angle_alpha   90.00
_cell.angle_beta   90.00
_cell.angle_gamma   90.00
#
_symmetry.space_group_name_H-M   'P 1'
#
loop_
_entity.id
_entity.type
_entity.pdbx_description
1 polymer ?
#
loop_
_entity_poly.entity_id
_entity_poly.type
_entity_poly.pdbx_seq_one_letter_code
_entity_poly.pdbx_strand_id
1 'polypeptide(L)'
;SVFANEEWQWPTVYTMSNGTDGNAVLAFRQHGDTLVPAGSFSTGGKGSGGGLGNQGALAFSDDGDALFVVNPGSHDISVFEINGRHLRLIDRVPSGGTNPISIATHEDYVYVLNAGGQGNIAGFELTQHNKLKPIAGSNQPLSGANTAPAQISFNLSGDTLVVTEKATNIIDTYAVDEDGVASAPVSQKSNGQTPFGFSFTPRGVLVVSEAFGGAP
;
A
#
# COMPACT_ATOMS: atom_id res chain seq x y z
N SER A 1 -33.96 29.28 -9.13
CA SER A 1 -32.54 29.23 -8.74
C SER A 1 -32.23 27.81 -8.31
N VAL A 2 -31.62 27.03 -9.20
CA VAL A 2 -31.11 25.70 -8.89
C VAL A 2 -29.78 25.93 -8.24
N PHE A 3 -29.70 25.71 -6.94
CA PHE A 3 -28.42 25.55 -6.27
C PHE A 3 -27.85 24.22 -6.74
N ALA A 4 -26.92 24.27 -7.71
CA ALA A 4 -26.07 23.14 -8.03
C ALA A 4 -25.32 22.80 -6.75
N ASN A 5 -25.39 21.54 -6.34
CA ASN A 5 -24.60 21.02 -5.25
C ASN A 5 -23.11 21.22 -5.57
N GLU A 6 -22.50 22.23 -4.96
CA GLU A 6 -21.04 22.46 -5.02
C GLU A 6 -20.24 21.38 -4.27
N GLU A 7 -20.90 20.30 -3.86
CA GLU A 7 -20.32 19.27 -2.98
C GLU A 7 -19.25 18.38 -3.63
N TRP A 8 -19.08 18.43 -4.95
CA TRP A 8 -18.19 17.54 -5.71
C TRP A 8 -16.89 18.20 -6.21
N GLN A 9 -16.58 19.44 -5.81
CA GLN A 9 -15.51 20.23 -6.43
C GLN A 9 -14.12 20.11 -5.79
N TRP A 10 -13.95 19.46 -4.65
CA TRP A 10 -12.65 19.49 -3.97
C TRP A 10 -12.05 18.11 -3.79
N PRO A 11 -10.83 17.86 -4.35
CA PRO A 11 -10.11 16.61 -4.12
C PRO A 11 -9.91 16.34 -2.64
N THR A 12 -10.09 15.09 -2.22
CA THR A 12 -9.78 14.64 -0.87
C THR A 12 -8.42 13.94 -0.87
N VAL A 13 -7.57 14.33 0.07
CA VAL A 13 -6.27 13.70 0.32
C VAL A 13 -6.38 12.86 1.59
N TYR A 14 -5.96 11.62 1.51
CA TYR A 14 -5.92 10.71 2.65
C TYR A 14 -4.48 10.41 3.06
N THR A 15 -4.25 10.36 4.36
CA THR A 15 -3.02 9.87 4.98
C THR A 15 -3.38 9.08 6.24
N MET A 16 -2.40 8.47 6.89
CA MET A 16 -2.64 7.78 8.15
C MET A 16 -1.87 8.40 9.32
N SER A 17 -2.42 8.30 10.52
CA SER A 17 -1.81 8.83 11.74
C SER A 17 -0.61 8.00 12.23
N ASN A 18 -0.59 6.72 11.91
CA ASN A 18 0.35 5.73 12.42
C ASN A 18 0.46 5.71 13.96
N GLY A 19 -0.62 6.04 14.67
CA GLY A 19 -0.65 6.14 16.13
C GLY A 19 -0.58 4.78 16.83
N THR A 20 0.20 4.68 17.91
CA THR A 20 0.38 3.43 18.69
C THR A 20 -0.83 3.03 19.50
N ASP A 21 -1.60 4.00 19.98
CA ASP A 21 -2.83 3.75 20.74
C ASP A 21 -4.03 3.42 19.84
N GLY A 22 -3.94 3.82 18.57
CA GLY A 22 -4.92 3.57 17.52
C GLY A 22 -4.50 4.26 16.24
N ASN A 23 -4.52 3.53 15.13
CA ASN A 23 -4.27 4.10 13.81
C ASN A 23 -5.57 4.68 13.23
N ALA A 24 -5.46 5.73 12.43
CA ALA A 24 -6.60 6.38 11.80
C ALA A 24 -6.24 6.88 10.40
N VAL A 25 -7.20 6.87 9.49
CA VAL A 25 -7.13 7.62 8.24
C VAL A 25 -7.49 9.08 8.54
N LEU A 26 -6.63 9.98 8.15
CA LEU A 26 -6.84 11.43 8.23
C LEU A 26 -7.20 11.93 6.83
N ALA A 27 -8.37 12.57 6.71
CA ALA A 27 -8.84 13.15 5.47
C ALA A 27 -8.65 14.67 5.47
N PHE A 28 -8.20 15.19 4.34
CA PHE A 28 -8.04 16.63 4.10
C PHE A 28 -8.71 17.00 2.78
N ARG A 29 -9.28 18.20 2.71
CA ARG A 29 -9.80 18.79 1.48
C ARG A 29 -8.86 19.87 0.99
N GLN A 30 -8.63 19.88 -0.28
CA GLN A 30 -7.96 20.99 -0.91
C GLN A 30 -8.92 22.18 -1.00
N HIS A 31 -8.51 23.32 -0.48
CA HIS A 31 -9.22 24.59 -0.61
C HIS A 31 -8.23 25.63 -1.12
N GLY A 32 -8.25 25.92 -2.41
CA GLY A 32 -7.20 26.69 -3.06
C GLY A 32 -5.83 25.99 -2.92
N ASP A 33 -4.87 26.68 -2.34
CA ASP A 33 -3.50 26.17 -2.13
C ASP A 33 -3.32 25.49 -0.75
N THR A 34 -4.39 25.31 0.02
CA THR A 34 -4.31 24.74 1.37
C THR A 34 -5.06 23.43 1.50
N LEU A 35 -4.62 22.60 2.45
CA LEU A 35 -5.32 21.39 2.88
C LEU A 35 -6.01 21.68 4.22
N VAL A 36 -7.32 21.49 4.24
CA VAL A 36 -8.15 21.69 5.44
C VAL A 36 -8.58 20.34 6.00
N PRO A 37 -8.44 20.07 7.31
CA PRO A 37 -8.89 18.83 7.91
C PRO A 37 -10.38 18.56 7.61
N ALA A 38 -10.69 17.34 7.18
CA ALA A 38 -12.04 16.95 6.76
C ALA A 38 -12.57 15.71 7.49
N GLY A 39 -11.74 15.04 8.28
CA GLY A 39 -12.17 13.91 9.10
C GLY A 39 -11.00 13.07 9.61
N SER A 40 -11.32 12.22 10.59
CA SER A 40 -10.43 11.18 11.11
C SER A 40 -11.27 9.92 11.31
N PHE A 41 -10.81 8.80 10.73
CA PHE A 41 -11.54 7.54 10.70
C PHE A 41 -10.65 6.43 11.28
N SER A 42 -11.09 5.86 12.42
CA SER A 42 -10.33 4.78 13.07
C SER A 42 -10.20 3.56 12.16
N THR A 43 -8.99 3.03 12.02
CA THR A 43 -8.75 1.77 11.31
C THR A 43 -9.11 0.53 12.13
N GLY A 44 -9.33 0.69 13.45
CA GLY A 44 -9.47 -0.41 14.39
C GLY A 44 -8.17 -1.16 14.69
N GLY A 45 -7.08 -0.84 13.99
CA GLY A 45 -5.74 -1.35 14.22
C GLY A 45 -4.81 -0.33 14.90
N LYS A 46 -3.52 -0.64 14.96
CA LYS A 46 -2.49 0.20 15.60
C LYS A 46 -1.35 0.49 14.62
N GLY A 47 -0.87 1.72 14.69
CA GLY A 47 0.38 2.13 14.06
C GLY A 47 1.61 1.76 14.87
N SER A 48 2.80 2.04 14.31
CA SER A 48 4.09 1.82 14.96
C SER A 48 4.62 3.05 15.71
N GLY A 49 4.02 4.22 15.50
CA GLY A 49 4.41 5.48 16.14
C GLY A 49 5.63 6.16 15.55
N GLY A 50 6.30 5.54 14.60
CA GLY A 50 7.51 6.06 13.95
C GLY A 50 7.37 6.19 12.44
N GLY A 51 8.38 6.76 11.77
CA GLY A 51 8.45 6.76 10.31
C GLY A 51 8.59 5.33 9.78
N LEU A 52 7.80 4.97 8.77
CA LEU A 52 7.85 3.64 8.17
C LEU A 52 8.96 3.51 7.13
N GLY A 53 9.46 4.64 6.61
CA GLY A 53 10.47 4.67 5.56
C GLY A 53 10.02 3.94 4.30
N ASN A 54 8.79 4.19 3.86
CA ASN A 54 8.10 3.46 2.80
C ASN A 54 7.29 4.39 1.87
N GLN A 55 6.73 3.77 0.84
CA GLN A 55 5.70 4.33 -0.03
C GLN A 55 4.48 3.39 -0.02
N GLY A 56 3.27 3.94 -0.26
CA GLY A 56 2.08 3.12 -0.46
C GLY A 56 1.49 2.51 0.81
N ALA A 57 1.58 3.19 1.97
CA ALA A 57 0.91 2.75 3.20
C ALA A 57 -0.63 2.74 3.10
N LEU A 58 -1.16 3.49 2.14
CA LEU A 58 -2.55 3.51 1.73
C LEU A 58 -2.62 3.26 0.22
N ALA A 59 -3.65 2.52 -0.22
CA ALA A 59 -3.95 2.30 -1.63
C ALA A 59 -5.46 2.32 -1.84
N PHE A 60 -5.90 2.76 -3.03
CA PHE A 60 -7.28 2.62 -3.47
C PHE A 60 -7.46 1.31 -4.22
N SER A 61 -8.68 0.76 -4.24
CA SER A 61 -9.08 -0.19 -5.29
C SER A 61 -9.10 0.51 -6.66
N ASP A 62 -9.01 -0.26 -7.75
CA ASP A 62 -8.94 0.31 -9.10
C ASP A 62 -10.21 1.07 -9.49
N ASP A 63 -11.39 0.67 -8.97
CA ASP A 63 -12.67 1.38 -9.12
C ASP A 63 -12.80 2.62 -8.21
N GLY A 64 -11.91 2.76 -7.21
CA GLY A 64 -11.91 3.87 -6.27
C GLY A 64 -12.96 3.78 -5.15
N ASP A 65 -13.65 2.65 -5.02
CA ASP A 65 -14.73 2.46 -4.04
C ASP A 65 -14.23 1.95 -2.68
N ALA A 66 -12.98 1.44 -2.62
CA ALA A 66 -12.33 1.01 -1.40
C ALA A 66 -10.98 1.70 -1.16
N LEU A 67 -10.64 1.89 0.13
CA LEU A 67 -9.34 2.36 0.59
C LEU A 67 -8.75 1.34 1.55
N PHE A 68 -7.56 0.86 1.23
CA PHE A 68 -6.77 -0.06 2.06
C PHE A 68 -5.74 0.71 2.87
N VAL A 69 -5.52 0.31 4.12
CA VAL A 69 -4.61 0.98 5.04
C VAL A 69 -3.84 -0.04 5.86
N VAL A 70 -2.53 0.09 5.93
CA VAL A 70 -1.69 -0.75 6.81
C VAL A 70 -1.80 -0.33 8.27
N ASN A 71 -1.74 -1.30 9.18
CA ASN A 71 -1.63 -1.11 10.62
C ASN A 71 -0.35 -1.82 11.11
N PRO A 72 0.81 -1.16 11.04
CA PRO A 72 2.09 -1.80 11.30
C PRO A 72 2.23 -2.36 12.72
N GLY A 73 1.66 -1.67 13.71
CA GLY A 73 1.75 -2.05 15.12
C GLY A 73 0.86 -3.23 15.51
N SER A 74 -0.24 -3.45 14.81
CA SER A 74 -1.14 -4.61 15.03
C SER A 74 -1.02 -5.70 13.96
N HIS A 75 -0.15 -5.51 12.95
CA HIS A 75 0.16 -6.49 11.90
C HIS A 75 -1.04 -6.88 11.04
N ASP A 76 -1.90 -5.94 10.77
CA ASP A 76 -3.11 -6.12 9.98
C ASP A 76 -3.31 -5.00 8.96
N ILE A 77 -4.28 -5.17 8.10
CA ILE A 77 -4.73 -4.17 7.12
C ILE A 77 -6.22 -3.93 7.30
N SER A 78 -6.64 -2.70 7.08
CA SER A 78 -8.03 -2.28 7.19
C SER A 78 -8.57 -1.88 5.83
N VAL A 79 -9.83 -2.19 5.57
CA VAL A 79 -10.54 -1.82 4.35
C VAL A 79 -11.67 -0.86 4.72
N PHE A 80 -11.69 0.28 4.04
CA PHE A 80 -12.77 1.23 4.13
C PHE A 80 -13.54 1.28 2.82
N GLU A 81 -14.84 1.27 2.90
CA GLU A 81 -15.72 1.66 1.82
C GLU A 81 -15.75 3.18 1.73
N ILE A 82 -15.64 3.69 0.52
CA ILE A 82 -15.72 5.13 0.22
C ILE A 82 -17.15 5.45 -0.22
N ASN A 83 -17.85 6.23 0.57
CA ASN A 83 -19.19 6.69 0.24
C ASN A 83 -19.21 8.24 0.25
N GLY A 84 -18.94 8.81 -0.91
CA GLY A 84 -18.75 10.25 -1.07
C GLY A 84 -17.63 10.77 -0.17
N ARG A 85 -18.00 11.41 0.94
CA ARG A 85 -17.04 12.01 1.89
C ARG A 85 -16.78 11.17 3.14
N HIS A 86 -17.47 10.05 3.27
CA HIS A 86 -17.39 9.20 4.44
C HIS A 86 -16.61 7.94 4.13
N LEU A 87 -15.70 7.60 5.04
CA LEU A 87 -15.06 6.30 5.07
C LEU A 87 -15.77 5.44 6.10
N ARG A 88 -16.20 4.27 5.70
CA ARG A 88 -16.79 3.27 6.57
C ARG A 88 -15.86 2.06 6.66
N LEU A 89 -15.29 1.81 7.83
CA LEU A 89 -14.50 0.60 8.06
C LEU A 89 -15.41 -0.62 7.85
N ILE A 90 -15.05 -1.48 6.91
CA ILE A 90 -15.85 -2.64 6.51
C ILE A 90 -15.13 -3.96 6.74
N ASP A 91 -13.79 -3.93 6.78
CA ASP A 91 -12.99 -5.11 7.04
C ASP A 91 -11.68 -4.79 7.73
N ARG A 92 -11.12 -5.78 8.45
CA ARG A 92 -9.77 -5.76 9.00
C ARG A 92 -9.26 -7.19 9.11
N VAL A 93 -8.17 -7.50 8.44
CA VAL A 93 -7.60 -8.84 8.36
C VAL A 93 -6.10 -8.83 8.68
N PRO A 94 -5.53 -9.93 9.23
CA PRO A 94 -4.09 -10.07 9.36
C PRO A 94 -3.38 -9.83 8.02
N SER A 95 -2.24 -9.14 8.03
CA SER A 95 -1.50 -8.78 6.81
C SER A 95 -0.75 -9.94 6.13
N GLY A 96 -0.84 -11.15 6.68
CA GLY A 96 -0.07 -12.30 6.20
C GLY A 96 1.41 -12.30 6.63
N GLY A 97 1.82 -11.33 7.44
CA GLY A 97 3.16 -11.16 7.98
C GLY A 97 3.19 -10.24 9.18
N THR A 98 4.31 -9.56 9.40
CA THR A 98 4.47 -8.60 10.50
C THR A 98 4.96 -7.25 9.98
N ASN A 99 4.50 -6.17 10.60
CA ASN A 99 4.85 -4.81 10.24
C ASN A 99 4.54 -4.49 8.76
N PRO A 100 3.24 -4.55 8.32
CA PRO A 100 2.87 -4.17 6.96
C PRO A 100 3.18 -2.70 6.73
N ILE A 101 3.75 -2.38 5.56
CA ILE A 101 4.21 -1.03 5.25
C ILE A 101 3.71 -0.50 3.90
N SER A 102 3.39 -1.37 2.95
CA SER A 102 2.99 -0.95 1.61
C SER A 102 1.93 -1.90 1.04
N ILE A 103 1.01 -1.35 0.24
CA ILE A 103 -0.08 -2.08 -0.40
C ILE A 103 -0.04 -1.77 -1.90
N ALA A 104 -0.21 -2.81 -2.71
CA ALA A 104 -0.42 -2.73 -4.15
C ALA A 104 -1.78 -3.32 -4.51
N THR A 105 -2.46 -2.71 -5.46
CA THR A 105 -3.76 -3.15 -5.98
C THR A 105 -3.70 -3.31 -7.49
N HIS A 106 -4.39 -4.30 -8.01
CA HIS A 106 -4.66 -4.46 -9.43
C HIS A 106 -5.92 -5.32 -9.60
N GLU A 107 -6.95 -4.76 -10.24
CA GLU A 107 -8.27 -5.40 -10.34
C GLU A 107 -8.78 -5.86 -8.96
N ASP A 108 -9.05 -7.15 -8.80
CA ASP A 108 -9.52 -7.74 -7.54
C ASP A 108 -8.36 -8.25 -6.65
N TYR A 109 -7.10 -8.01 -7.01
CA TYR A 109 -5.95 -8.46 -6.24
C TYR A 109 -5.35 -7.34 -5.39
N VAL A 110 -5.06 -7.66 -4.14
CA VAL A 110 -4.42 -6.77 -3.17
C VAL A 110 -3.21 -7.47 -2.58
N TYR A 111 -2.03 -6.88 -2.72
CA TYR A 111 -0.81 -7.40 -2.15
C TYR A 111 -0.26 -6.49 -1.07
N VAL A 112 0.20 -7.09 0.02
CA VAL A 112 0.76 -6.39 1.19
C VAL A 112 2.23 -6.73 1.34
N LEU A 113 3.06 -5.71 1.49
CA LEU A 113 4.47 -5.83 1.82
C LEU A 113 4.65 -5.73 3.33
N ASN A 114 5.16 -6.77 3.94
CA ASN A 114 5.46 -6.87 5.36
C ASN A 114 6.97 -6.75 5.59
N ALA A 115 7.40 -5.80 6.41
CA ALA A 115 8.81 -5.50 6.66
C ALA A 115 9.38 -6.17 7.90
N GLY A 116 8.56 -6.79 8.74
CA GLY A 116 8.99 -7.40 9.99
C GLY A 116 9.46 -8.84 9.82
N GLY A 117 10.29 -9.30 10.77
CA GLY A 117 10.85 -10.65 10.71
C GLY A 117 11.77 -10.84 9.51
N GLN A 118 11.52 -11.86 8.70
CA GLN A 118 12.26 -12.11 7.45
C GLN A 118 11.75 -11.23 6.30
N GLY A 119 10.61 -10.57 6.48
CA GLY A 119 9.93 -9.86 5.41
C GLY A 119 9.26 -10.79 4.38
N ASN A 120 8.11 -10.39 3.90
CA ASN A 120 7.36 -11.14 2.89
C ASN A 120 6.36 -10.26 2.16
N ILE A 121 5.87 -10.75 1.03
CA ILE A 121 4.63 -10.27 0.42
C ILE A 121 3.51 -11.26 0.71
N ALA A 122 2.25 -10.78 0.77
CA ALA A 122 1.08 -11.62 0.94
C ALA A 122 -0.08 -11.11 0.09
N GLY A 123 -0.72 -12.01 -0.67
CA GLY A 123 -1.81 -11.68 -1.58
C GLY A 123 -3.19 -11.97 -1.00
N PHE A 124 -4.15 -11.14 -1.41
CA PHE A 124 -5.56 -11.24 -1.04
C PHE A 124 -6.42 -11.00 -2.29
N GLU A 125 -7.56 -11.66 -2.34
CA GLU A 125 -8.65 -11.40 -3.26
C GLU A 125 -9.63 -10.41 -2.63
N LEU A 126 -9.97 -9.34 -3.34
CA LEU A 126 -11.02 -8.41 -2.96
C LEU A 126 -12.37 -8.96 -3.44
N THR A 127 -13.23 -9.31 -2.51
CA THR A 127 -14.57 -9.82 -2.85
C THR A 127 -15.52 -8.70 -3.27
N GLN A 128 -16.63 -9.03 -3.93
CA GLN A 128 -17.70 -8.10 -4.31
C GLN A 128 -18.30 -7.27 -3.15
N HIS A 129 -18.01 -7.64 -1.90
CA HIS A 129 -18.44 -6.89 -0.70
C HIS A 129 -17.27 -6.12 -0.08
N ASN A 130 -16.22 -5.86 -0.85
CA ASN A 130 -14.99 -5.21 -0.42
C ASN A 130 -14.35 -5.88 0.84
N LYS A 131 -14.44 -7.22 0.92
CA LYS A 131 -13.78 -8.02 1.96
C LYS A 131 -12.54 -8.66 1.39
N LEU A 132 -11.47 -8.72 2.19
CA LEU A 132 -10.23 -9.37 1.81
C LEU A 132 -10.22 -10.84 2.20
N LYS A 133 -9.91 -11.70 1.25
CA LYS A 133 -9.75 -13.14 1.43
C LYS A 133 -8.31 -13.53 1.05
N PRO A 134 -7.53 -14.13 1.96
CA PRO A 134 -6.16 -14.55 1.64
C PRO A 134 -6.13 -15.53 0.46
N ILE A 135 -5.20 -15.30 -0.48
CA ILE A 135 -4.91 -16.20 -1.59
C ILE A 135 -3.92 -17.26 -1.11
N ALA A 136 -4.30 -18.52 -1.20
CA ALA A 136 -3.45 -19.63 -0.79
C ALA A 136 -2.20 -19.71 -1.70
N GLY A 137 -1.00 -19.81 -1.10
CA GLY A 137 0.25 -19.88 -1.86
C GLY A 137 0.84 -18.53 -2.29
N SER A 138 0.14 -17.41 -2.07
CA SER A 138 0.60 -16.06 -2.46
C SER A 138 1.60 -15.42 -1.48
N ASN A 139 1.85 -16.06 -0.33
CA ASN A 139 2.83 -15.56 0.62
C ASN A 139 4.24 -15.96 0.15
N GLN A 140 5.05 -14.97 -0.24
CA GLN A 140 6.39 -15.19 -0.78
C GLN A 140 7.43 -14.41 0.02
N PRO A 141 8.64 -14.95 0.23
CA PRO A 141 9.71 -14.25 0.94
C PRO A 141 10.25 -13.07 0.11
N LEU A 142 10.94 -12.15 0.77
CA LEU A 142 11.85 -11.19 0.15
C LEU A 142 13.20 -11.85 -0.19
N SER A 143 14.15 -11.07 -0.75
CA SER A 143 15.48 -11.60 -1.14
C SER A 143 16.26 -12.21 0.04
N GLY A 144 15.97 -11.83 1.26
CA GLY A 144 16.62 -12.31 2.48
C GLY A 144 16.14 -11.62 3.75
N ALA A 145 16.91 -11.73 4.81
CA ALA A 145 16.64 -11.07 6.08
C ALA A 145 17.14 -9.61 6.10
N ASN A 146 16.49 -8.75 6.89
CA ASN A 146 16.89 -7.36 7.11
C ASN A 146 16.98 -6.51 5.84
N THR A 147 16.13 -6.76 4.90
CA THR A 147 16.08 -6.09 3.58
C THR A 147 15.64 -4.63 3.66
N ALA A 148 14.95 -4.24 4.75
CA ALA A 148 14.34 -2.92 4.92
C ALA A 148 13.55 -2.49 3.67
N PRO A 149 12.49 -3.20 3.26
CA PRO A 149 11.78 -2.91 2.03
C PRO A 149 11.13 -1.52 2.08
N ALA A 150 10.81 -0.95 0.90
CA ALA A 150 10.24 0.39 0.81
C ALA A 150 8.86 0.42 0.15
N GLN A 151 8.68 -0.27 -0.97
CA GLN A 151 7.45 -0.22 -1.76
C GLN A 151 7.17 -1.55 -2.44
N ILE A 152 5.89 -1.88 -2.58
CA ILE A 152 5.38 -2.87 -3.50
C ILE A 152 4.44 -2.20 -4.50
N SER A 153 4.48 -2.62 -5.77
CA SER A 153 3.49 -2.21 -6.78
C SER A 153 3.39 -3.26 -7.88
N PHE A 154 2.22 -3.38 -8.48
CA PHE A 154 2.03 -4.08 -9.74
C PHE A 154 2.62 -3.27 -10.90
N ASN A 155 3.04 -3.97 -11.94
CA ASN A 155 3.24 -3.36 -13.25
C ASN A 155 1.87 -3.03 -13.90
N LEU A 156 1.88 -2.41 -15.09
CA LEU A 156 0.64 -1.95 -15.74
C LEU A 156 -0.29 -3.09 -16.19
N SER A 157 0.25 -4.28 -16.44
CA SER A 157 -0.53 -5.46 -16.86
C SER A 157 -1.02 -6.33 -15.70
N GLY A 158 -0.57 -6.05 -14.47
CA GLY A 158 -0.97 -6.82 -13.28
C GLY A 158 -0.31 -8.20 -13.15
N ASP A 159 0.55 -8.59 -14.08
CA ASP A 159 1.22 -9.90 -14.12
C ASP A 159 2.56 -9.95 -13.37
N THR A 160 3.01 -8.81 -12.86
CA THR A 160 4.30 -8.71 -12.16
C THR A 160 4.20 -7.74 -10.99
N LEU A 161 4.60 -8.19 -9.81
CA LEU A 161 4.86 -7.34 -8.65
C LEU A 161 6.33 -6.97 -8.59
N VAL A 162 6.61 -5.76 -8.15
CA VAL A 162 7.95 -5.25 -7.89
C VAL A 162 8.05 -4.81 -6.44
N VAL A 163 9.16 -5.14 -5.78
CA VAL A 163 9.51 -4.68 -4.43
C VAL A 163 10.90 -4.07 -4.45
N THR A 164 11.08 -2.93 -3.79
CA THR A 164 12.39 -2.31 -3.58
C THR A 164 12.88 -2.58 -2.16
N GLU A 165 14.15 -2.93 -2.01
CA GLU A 165 14.82 -3.25 -0.74
C GLU A 165 16.01 -2.31 -0.51
N LYS A 166 15.87 -1.42 0.47
CA LYS A 166 16.85 -0.35 0.75
C LYS A 166 18.18 -0.87 1.26
N ALA A 167 18.16 -1.84 2.19
CA ALA A 167 19.37 -2.28 2.88
C ALA A 167 20.21 -3.24 2.06
N THR A 168 19.61 -3.99 1.15
CA THR A 168 20.26 -4.96 0.28
C THR A 168 20.60 -4.42 -1.10
N ASN A 169 20.05 -3.24 -1.45
CA ASN A 169 20.14 -2.64 -2.80
C ASN A 169 19.58 -3.59 -3.86
N ILE A 170 18.47 -4.24 -3.56
CA ILE A 170 17.82 -5.22 -4.42
C ILE A 170 16.46 -4.68 -4.89
N ILE A 171 16.08 -5.10 -6.08
CA ILE A 171 14.75 -5.02 -6.63
C ILE A 171 14.29 -6.45 -6.86
N ASP A 172 13.25 -6.88 -6.14
CA ASP A 172 12.61 -8.17 -6.33
C ASP A 172 11.45 -8.04 -7.31
N THR A 173 11.29 -9.05 -8.16
CA THR A 173 10.12 -9.20 -9.04
C THR A 173 9.46 -10.55 -8.79
N TYR A 174 8.13 -10.58 -8.85
CA TYR A 174 7.31 -11.78 -8.68
C TYR A 174 6.34 -11.85 -9.85
N ALA A 175 6.32 -12.93 -10.60
CA ALA A 175 5.27 -13.17 -11.56
C ALA A 175 3.97 -13.52 -10.82
N VAL A 176 2.86 -12.96 -11.27
CA VAL A 176 1.51 -13.22 -10.70
C VAL A 176 0.70 -13.92 -11.77
N ASP A 177 0.14 -15.08 -11.45
CA ASP A 177 -0.69 -15.86 -12.37
C ASP A 177 -2.16 -15.37 -12.39
N GLU A 178 -2.98 -16.01 -13.24
CA GLU A 178 -4.40 -15.68 -13.42
C GLU A 178 -5.26 -15.91 -12.16
N ASP A 179 -4.79 -16.70 -11.21
CA ASP A 179 -5.43 -16.94 -9.91
C ASP A 179 -4.91 -15.97 -8.83
N GLY A 180 -4.07 -15.02 -9.21
CA GLY A 180 -3.47 -14.02 -8.32
C GLY A 180 -2.36 -14.58 -7.43
N VAL A 181 -1.77 -15.74 -7.74
CA VAL A 181 -0.71 -16.35 -6.94
C VAL A 181 0.65 -15.84 -7.42
N ALA A 182 1.42 -15.23 -6.51
CA ALA A 182 2.77 -14.76 -6.80
C ALA A 182 3.78 -15.92 -6.78
N SER A 183 4.71 -15.90 -7.74
CA SER A 183 5.86 -16.81 -7.78
C SER A 183 6.87 -16.49 -6.66
N ALA A 184 7.89 -17.34 -6.50
CA ALA A 184 9.09 -16.97 -5.75
C ALA A 184 9.77 -15.73 -6.37
N PRO A 185 10.51 -14.92 -5.58
CA PRO A 185 11.17 -13.71 -6.06
C PRO A 185 12.29 -14.01 -7.06
N VAL A 186 12.42 -13.13 -8.05
CA VAL A 186 13.62 -12.98 -8.87
C VAL A 186 14.31 -11.69 -8.44
N SER A 187 15.46 -11.83 -7.76
CA SER A 187 16.19 -10.71 -7.15
C SER A 187 17.25 -10.16 -8.10
N GLN A 188 17.27 -8.84 -8.27
CA GLN A 188 18.25 -8.13 -9.08
C GLN A 188 18.87 -6.99 -8.26
N LYS A 189 20.17 -6.76 -8.44
CA LYS A 189 20.81 -5.57 -7.84
C LYS A 189 20.31 -4.33 -8.55
N SER A 190 19.95 -3.30 -7.75
CA SER A 190 19.74 -1.98 -8.28
C SER A 190 21.04 -1.38 -8.81
N ASN A 191 20.95 -0.48 -9.79
CA ASN A 191 22.12 0.19 -10.35
C ASN A 191 22.76 1.18 -9.35
N GLY A 192 21.95 1.73 -8.44
CA GLY A 192 22.40 2.62 -7.36
C GLY A 192 22.23 2.00 -5.98
N GLN A 193 22.28 2.84 -4.97
CA GLN A 193 22.12 2.44 -3.57
C GLN A 193 20.79 2.93 -3.01
N THR A 194 20.22 2.14 -2.12
CA THR A 194 18.98 2.47 -1.40
C THR A 194 17.80 2.69 -2.36
N PRO A 195 17.43 1.70 -3.22
CA PRO A 195 16.25 1.80 -4.04
C PRO A 195 15.03 1.99 -3.13
N PHE A 196 14.23 3.03 -3.42
CA PHE A 196 13.17 3.49 -2.53
C PHE A 196 11.82 3.47 -3.24
N GLY A 197 11.31 4.65 -3.60
CA GLY A 197 10.07 4.78 -4.33
C GLY A 197 10.25 4.54 -5.82
N PHE A 198 9.24 3.99 -6.47
CA PHE A 198 9.25 3.76 -7.90
C PHE A 198 7.88 3.93 -8.53
N SER A 199 7.86 4.04 -9.83
CA SER A 199 6.64 4.09 -10.64
C SER A 199 6.90 3.52 -12.02
N PHE A 200 5.85 3.12 -12.72
CA PHE A 200 5.90 2.70 -14.11
C PHE A 200 5.51 3.86 -15.03
N THR A 201 6.27 4.06 -16.09
CA THR A 201 5.85 4.95 -17.18
C THR A 201 4.66 4.33 -17.93
N PRO A 202 3.89 5.12 -18.72
CA PRO A 202 2.79 4.57 -19.56
C PRO A 202 3.25 3.51 -20.58
N ARG A 203 4.56 3.36 -20.81
CA ARG A 203 5.15 2.33 -21.69
C ARG A 203 5.66 1.11 -20.94
N GLY A 204 5.37 1.00 -19.61
CA GLY A 204 5.79 -0.10 -18.78
C GLY A 204 7.26 -0.06 -18.32
N VAL A 205 7.96 1.08 -18.50
CA VAL A 205 9.34 1.23 -17.99
C VAL A 205 9.30 1.54 -16.51
N LEU A 206 9.97 0.73 -15.70
CA LEU A 206 10.18 0.97 -14.27
C LEU A 206 11.19 2.11 -14.05
N VAL A 207 10.80 3.11 -13.27
CA VAL A 207 11.67 4.21 -12.83
C VAL A 207 11.77 4.17 -11.31
N VAL A 208 12.98 3.98 -10.80
CA VAL A 208 13.26 3.82 -9.36
C VAL A 208 14.07 5.02 -8.87
N SER A 209 13.69 5.57 -7.72
CA SER A 209 14.50 6.56 -7.01
C SER A 209 15.53 5.86 -6.11
N GLU A 210 16.77 6.35 -6.13
CA GLU A 210 17.86 5.86 -5.28
C GLU A 210 18.12 6.88 -4.17
N ALA A 211 17.79 6.54 -2.92
CA ALA A 211 17.90 7.43 -1.76
C ALA A 211 19.27 7.28 -1.07
N PHE A 212 20.35 7.49 -1.82
CA PHE A 212 21.74 7.36 -1.32
C PHE A 212 22.02 8.25 -0.11
N GLY A 213 22.61 7.69 0.93
CA GLY A 213 22.96 8.43 2.14
C GLY A 213 21.74 8.88 2.97
N GLY A 214 20.54 8.35 2.71
CA GLY A 214 19.31 8.73 3.39
C GLY A 214 18.79 10.12 2.99
N ALA A 215 19.40 10.76 1.98
CA ALA A 215 18.85 11.95 1.35
C ALA A 215 18.03 11.55 0.12
N PRO A 216 16.80 12.09 -0.04
CA PRO A 216 16.03 11.92 -1.27
C PRO A 216 16.68 12.62 -2.44
#